data_8d7403c8c8d13d602d6ebd41e5a39b50
#
_entry.id   8d7403c8c8d13d602d6ebd41e5a39b50
#
_cell.length_a   1.000
_cell.length_b   1.000
_cell.length_c   1.000
_cell.angle_alpha   90.00
_cell.angle_beta   90.00
_cell.angle_gamma   90.00
#
_symmetry.space_group_name_H-M   'P 1'
#
loop_
_entity.id
_entity.type
_entity.pdbx_description
1 polymer ?
#
loop_
_entity_poly.entity_id
_entity_poly.type
_entity_poly.pdbx_seq_one_letter_code
_entity_poly.pdbx_strand_id
1 'polypeptide(L)'
;MLSRMANSSDIDLTYKLVIGLFNAAPGKLNLAALLSAIDRGLSLSQVGDALDSTVVFTQEIIGDLSEANQVSLIMSHFGLVEGQSTGNDRKLVRDYFTERLKTGDSWGQIVYDAITYLSGNPDPRFAKAAVLLNNKALVAQIYSQSYVEANLNVLQHVLAGVSADDIFDQAAAEAYLEGIGKPAGAVELTQAKD
;
A
#
# COMPACT_ATOMS: atom_id res chain seq x y z
N MET A 1 -19.87 16.48 17.55
CA MET A 1 -19.19 16.10 16.30
C MET A 1 -19.66 14.68 15.97
N LEU A 2 -20.39 14.47 14.88
CA LEU A 2 -20.78 13.11 14.46
C LEU A 2 -19.51 12.41 13.98
N SER A 3 -19.12 11.34 14.66
CA SER A 3 -18.02 10.46 14.23
C SER A 3 -18.38 9.86 12.87
N ARG A 4 -17.55 10.07 11.86
CA ARG A 4 -17.72 9.46 10.54
C ARG A 4 -17.22 8.02 10.64
N MET A 5 -18.08 7.04 10.42
CA MET A 5 -17.61 5.66 10.29
C MET A 5 -16.92 5.47 8.94
N ALA A 6 -15.73 4.83 8.94
CA ALA A 6 -15.04 4.45 7.72
C ALA A 6 -15.95 3.57 6.86
N ASN A 7 -16.15 3.95 5.59
CA ASN A 7 -16.94 3.18 4.63
C ASN A 7 -16.06 2.18 3.85
N SER A 8 -16.65 1.34 3.01
CA SER A 8 -15.91 0.34 2.23
C SER A 8 -14.83 0.94 1.32
N SER A 9 -15.05 2.15 0.79
CA SER A 9 -14.05 2.87 -0.02
C SER A 9 -12.90 3.38 0.84
N ASP A 10 -13.19 3.89 2.06
CA ASP A 10 -12.14 4.31 2.99
C ASP A 10 -11.25 3.13 3.41
N ILE A 11 -11.86 1.95 3.61
CA ILE A 11 -11.14 0.71 3.94
C ILE A 11 -10.21 0.29 2.79
N ASP A 12 -10.73 0.23 1.56
CA ASP A 12 -9.95 -0.13 0.36
C ASP A 12 -8.78 0.84 0.14
N LEU A 13 -9.03 2.15 0.20
CA LEU A 13 -8.00 3.17 0.06
C LEU A 13 -6.99 3.14 1.20
N THR A 14 -7.37 2.74 2.41
CA THR A 14 -6.44 2.55 3.53
C THR A 14 -5.45 1.42 3.24
N TYR A 15 -5.91 0.27 2.73
CA TYR A 15 -5.01 -0.80 2.27
C TYR A 15 -4.04 -0.30 1.21
N LYS A 16 -4.57 0.38 0.18
CA LYS A 16 -3.77 0.91 -0.93
C LYS A 16 -2.76 1.96 -0.48
N LEU A 17 -3.10 2.79 0.51
CA LEU A 17 -2.20 3.78 1.07
C LEU A 17 -1.00 3.13 1.77
N VAL A 18 -1.25 2.10 2.59
CA VAL A 18 -0.17 1.32 3.21
C VAL A 18 0.68 0.62 2.16
N ILE A 19 0.06 0.02 1.14
CA ILE A 19 0.78 -0.63 0.04
C ILE A 19 1.64 0.38 -0.72
N GLY A 20 1.11 1.55 -1.05
CA GLY A 20 1.83 2.58 -1.79
C GLY A 20 3.04 3.12 -1.02
N LEU A 21 2.93 3.32 0.29
CA LEU A 21 4.01 3.83 1.13
C LEU A 21 5.03 2.75 1.51
N PHE A 22 4.57 1.57 1.93
CA PHE A 22 5.42 0.55 2.55
C PHE A 22 5.63 -0.71 1.70
N ASN A 23 4.88 -0.87 0.61
CA ASN A 23 4.77 -2.12 -0.16
C ASN A 23 4.47 -3.34 0.72
N ALA A 24 3.60 -3.18 1.71
CA ALA A 24 3.32 -4.14 2.77
C ALA A 24 1.81 -4.27 3.02
N ALA A 25 1.38 -5.43 3.49
CA ALA A 25 0.05 -5.59 4.08
C ALA A 25 0.02 -4.92 5.47
N PRO A 26 -1.05 -4.22 5.87
CA PRO A 26 -1.09 -3.56 7.18
C PRO A 26 -1.12 -4.53 8.37
N GLY A 27 -1.68 -5.74 8.21
CA GLY A 27 -2.08 -6.57 9.33
C GLY A 27 -3.29 -6.01 10.09
N LYS A 28 -3.91 -6.83 10.94
CA LYS A 28 -5.19 -6.47 11.56
C LYS A 28 -5.10 -5.29 12.53
N LEU A 29 -4.08 -5.25 13.37
CA LEU A 29 -3.98 -4.22 14.42
C LEU A 29 -3.64 -2.85 13.83
N ASN A 30 -2.70 -2.78 12.89
CA ASN A 30 -2.36 -1.53 12.23
C ASN A 30 -3.55 -1.00 11.42
N LEU A 31 -4.24 -1.88 10.69
CA LEU A 31 -5.46 -1.50 9.97
C LEU A 31 -6.51 -0.92 10.92
N ALA A 32 -6.79 -1.58 12.05
CA ALA A 32 -7.77 -1.11 13.03
C ALA A 32 -7.39 0.28 13.59
N ALA A 33 -6.11 0.53 13.83
CA ALA A 33 -5.62 1.83 14.29
C ALA A 33 -5.83 2.93 13.23
N LEU A 34 -5.56 2.63 11.94
CA LEU A 34 -5.77 3.57 10.84
C LEU A 34 -7.26 3.90 10.64
N LEU A 35 -8.12 2.88 10.64
CA LEU A 35 -9.56 3.08 10.53
C LEU A 35 -10.12 3.86 11.72
N SER A 36 -9.64 3.60 12.94
CA SER A 36 -10.00 4.39 14.12
C SER A 36 -9.59 5.86 14.00
N ALA A 37 -8.48 6.17 13.32
CA ALA A 37 -8.09 7.55 13.06
C ALA A 37 -9.07 8.24 12.09
N ILE A 38 -9.53 7.53 11.05
CA ILE A 38 -10.55 8.01 10.11
C ILE A 38 -11.88 8.23 10.84
N ASP A 39 -12.31 7.30 11.69
CA ASP A 39 -13.54 7.41 12.48
C ASP A 39 -13.50 8.62 13.44
N ARG A 40 -12.32 9.02 13.89
CA ARG A 40 -12.09 10.23 14.69
C ARG A 40 -12.03 11.51 13.87
N GLY A 41 -12.15 11.41 12.54
CA GLY A 41 -12.28 12.56 11.65
C GLY A 41 -11.05 12.93 10.84
N LEU A 42 -9.97 12.12 10.86
CA LEU A 42 -8.86 12.33 9.94
C LEU A 42 -9.29 11.99 8.51
N SER A 43 -8.86 12.80 7.55
CA SER A 43 -8.95 12.43 6.15
C SER A 43 -7.90 11.36 5.80
N LEU A 44 -8.11 10.61 4.72
CA LEU A 44 -7.11 9.65 4.22
C LEU A 44 -5.77 10.31 3.88
N SER A 45 -5.79 11.54 3.36
CA SER A 45 -4.57 12.32 3.13
C SER A 45 -3.82 12.58 4.45
N GLN A 46 -4.51 12.98 5.51
CA GLN A 46 -3.91 13.17 6.84
C GLN A 46 -3.38 11.86 7.45
N VAL A 47 -4.05 10.73 7.17
CA VAL A 47 -3.54 9.41 7.53
C VAL A 47 -2.25 9.10 6.77
N GLY A 48 -2.17 9.46 5.49
CA GLY A 48 -0.95 9.38 4.69
C GLY A 48 0.20 10.18 5.28
N ASP A 49 -0.05 11.44 5.66
CA ASP A 49 0.94 12.31 6.31
C ASP A 49 1.42 11.76 7.67
N ALA A 50 0.51 11.12 8.42
CA ALA A 50 0.87 10.47 9.67
C ALA A 50 1.74 9.23 9.44
N LEU A 51 1.46 8.45 8.39
CA LEU A 51 2.21 7.25 8.03
C LEU A 51 3.62 7.57 7.55
N ASP A 52 3.79 8.56 6.68
CA ASP A 52 5.10 8.94 6.15
C ASP A 52 6.00 9.62 7.19
N SER A 53 5.41 10.16 8.26
CA SER A 53 6.13 10.71 9.41
C SER A 53 6.58 9.65 10.42
N THR A 54 6.20 8.37 10.24
CA THR A 54 6.60 7.31 11.16
C THR A 54 8.10 6.99 11.04
N VAL A 55 8.67 6.51 12.15
CA VAL A 55 10.08 6.02 12.17
C VAL A 55 10.27 4.89 11.16
N VAL A 56 9.29 4.01 11.01
CA VAL A 56 9.33 2.92 10.03
C VAL A 56 9.48 3.47 8.61
N PHE A 57 8.68 4.46 8.22
CA PHE A 57 8.79 5.05 6.89
C PHE A 57 10.11 5.80 6.72
N THR A 58 10.43 6.69 7.65
CA THR A 58 11.57 7.60 7.53
C THR A 58 12.92 6.90 7.67
N GLN A 59 13.02 5.77 8.37
CA GLN A 59 14.29 5.05 8.59
C GLN A 59 14.36 3.72 7.86
N GLU A 60 13.26 2.95 7.79
CA GLU A 60 13.30 1.59 7.21
C GLU A 60 12.88 1.58 5.73
N ILE A 61 12.00 2.51 5.28
CA ILE A 61 11.58 2.59 3.88
C ILE A 61 12.50 3.52 3.10
N ILE A 62 12.53 4.81 3.43
CA ILE A 62 13.30 5.78 2.66
C ILE A 62 14.73 5.99 3.19
N GLY A 63 14.98 5.83 4.51
CA GLY A 63 16.30 5.90 5.12
C GLY A 63 17.16 7.05 4.57
N ASP A 64 18.40 6.74 4.23
CA ASP A 64 19.37 7.68 3.65
C ASP A 64 19.31 7.75 2.11
N LEU A 65 18.20 7.31 1.48
CA LEU A 65 18.05 7.36 0.03
C LEU A 65 17.98 8.81 -0.47
N SER A 66 18.68 9.08 -1.57
CA SER A 66 18.50 10.34 -2.30
C SER A 66 17.07 10.46 -2.81
N GLU A 67 16.58 11.70 -3.01
CA GLU A 67 15.22 11.95 -3.53
C GLU A 67 14.92 11.13 -4.80
N ALA A 68 15.86 11.05 -5.75
CA ALA A 68 15.68 10.26 -6.97
C ALA A 68 15.51 8.76 -6.69
N ASN A 69 16.19 8.23 -5.68
CA ASN A 69 16.06 6.83 -5.27
C ASN A 69 14.76 6.59 -4.49
N GLN A 70 14.33 7.55 -3.65
CA GLN A 70 13.01 7.51 -3.00
C GLN A 70 11.89 7.46 -4.04
N VAL A 71 11.94 8.34 -5.05
CA VAL A 71 10.98 8.35 -6.16
C VAL A 71 10.97 6.99 -6.86
N SER A 72 12.13 6.44 -7.19
CA SER A 72 12.23 5.14 -7.85
C SER A 72 11.70 4.00 -6.99
N LEU A 73 11.95 4.03 -5.68
CA LEU A 73 11.43 3.06 -4.72
C LEU A 73 9.90 3.11 -4.68
N ILE A 74 9.32 4.28 -4.46
CA ILE A 74 7.84 4.42 -4.37
C ILE A 74 7.18 4.04 -5.70
N MET A 75 7.76 4.41 -6.85
CA MET A 75 7.28 3.96 -8.16
C MET A 75 7.26 2.43 -8.28
N SER A 76 8.24 1.73 -7.70
CA SER A 76 8.31 0.27 -7.72
C SER A 76 7.16 -0.40 -6.96
N HIS A 77 6.61 0.25 -5.92
CA HIS A 77 5.46 -0.25 -5.17
C HIS A 77 4.21 -0.38 -6.05
N PHE A 78 4.13 0.43 -7.12
CA PHE A 78 3.07 0.41 -8.14
C PHE A 78 3.43 -0.41 -9.38
N GLY A 79 4.57 -1.13 -9.39
CA GLY A 79 5.03 -1.89 -10.56
C GLY A 79 5.55 -1.02 -11.70
N LEU A 80 5.85 0.25 -11.44
CA LEU A 80 6.40 1.20 -12.43
C LEU A 80 7.93 1.03 -12.52
N VAL A 81 8.34 -0.17 -12.91
CA VAL A 81 9.73 -0.59 -13.04
C VAL A 81 10.07 -0.98 -14.47
N GLU A 82 11.37 -1.11 -14.76
CA GLU A 82 11.84 -1.57 -16.05
C GLU A 82 11.30 -2.97 -16.38
N GLY A 83 10.86 -3.16 -17.63
CA GLY A 83 10.23 -4.40 -18.08
C GLY A 83 8.74 -4.55 -17.81
N GLN A 84 8.17 -3.79 -16.87
CA GLN A 84 6.73 -3.82 -16.54
C GLN A 84 5.95 -2.60 -17.03
N SER A 85 6.64 -1.50 -17.32
CA SER A 85 6.05 -0.27 -17.85
C SER A 85 6.94 0.34 -18.92
N THR A 86 6.37 1.21 -19.78
CA THR A 86 7.17 1.90 -20.81
C THR A 86 8.10 2.94 -20.19
N GLY A 87 9.19 3.25 -20.88
CA GLY A 87 10.12 4.30 -20.43
C GLY A 87 9.44 5.66 -20.33
N ASN A 88 8.50 5.97 -21.23
CA ASN A 88 7.76 7.23 -21.22
C ASN A 88 6.78 7.31 -20.04
N ASP A 89 6.09 6.21 -19.69
CA ASP A 89 5.17 6.19 -18.57
C ASP A 89 5.92 6.35 -17.24
N ARG A 90 7.06 5.64 -17.09
CA ARG A 90 7.93 5.82 -15.93
C ARG A 90 8.47 7.25 -15.81
N LYS A 91 8.87 7.85 -16.93
CA LYS A 91 9.33 9.24 -16.94
C LYS A 91 8.24 10.20 -16.48
N LEU A 92 7.02 10.02 -16.96
CA LEU A 92 5.88 10.87 -16.59
C LEU A 92 5.62 10.83 -15.07
N VAL A 93 5.59 9.63 -14.48
CA VAL A 93 5.36 9.48 -13.04
C VAL A 93 6.54 10.00 -12.23
N ARG A 94 7.77 9.74 -12.67
CA ARG A 94 8.97 10.26 -12.02
C ARG A 94 8.97 11.80 -11.99
N ASP A 95 8.69 12.43 -13.12
CA ASP A 95 8.63 13.89 -13.22
C ASP A 95 7.53 14.45 -12.29
N TYR A 96 6.35 13.80 -12.25
CA TYR A 96 5.25 14.18 -11.38
C TYR A 96 5.62 14.06 -9.90
N PHE A 97 6.17 12.93 -9.44
CA PHE A 97 6.56 12.75 -8.03
C PHE A 97 7.67 13.71 -7.64
N THR A 98 8.68 13.89 -8.51
CA THR A 98 9.78 14.82 -8.24
C THR A 98 9.28 16.25 -8.12
N GLU A 99 8.37 16.69 -8.98
CA GLU A 99 7.81 18.04 -8.92
C GLU A 99 6.99 18.27 -7.65
N ARG A 100 6.18 17.28 -7.25
CA ARG A 100 5.40 17.35 -6.00
C ARG A 100 6.30 17.47 -4.77
N LEU A 101 7.37 16.68 -4.69
CA LEU A 101 8.36 16.80 -3.59
C LEU A 101 9.02 18.17 -3.56
N LYS A 102 9.40 18.74 -4.71
CA LYS A 102 9.98 20.08 -4.80
C LYS A 102 9.02 21.19 -4.35
N THR A 103 7.73 20.98 -4.54
CA THR A 103 6.69 21.93 -4.06
C THR A 103 6.38 21.77 -2.60
N GLY A 104 6.98 20.78 -1.91
CA GLY A 104 6.88 20.56 -0.48
C GLY A 104 5.78 19.60 -0.06
N ASP A 105 5.20 18.84 -1.00
CA ASP A 105 4.24 17.80 -0.66
C ASP A 105 4.92 16.63 0.04
N SER A 106 4.22 16.03 1.00
CA SER A 106 4.66 14.83 1.69
C SER A 106 4.51 13.58 0.81
N TRP A 107 5.24 12.52 1.12
CA TRP A 107 5.01 11.22 0.47
C TRP A 107 3.59 10.70 0.72
N GLY A 108 3.02 10.95 1.91
CA GLY A 108 1.64 10.62 2.24
C GLY A 108 0.65 11.24 1.28
N GLN A 109 0.82 12.53 0.98
CA GLN A 109 -0.02 13.27 0.02
C GLN A 109 0.14 12.74 -1.40
N ILE A 110 1.38 12.57 -1.86
CA ILE A 110 1.70 12.11 -3.23
C ILE A 110 1.13 10.71 -3.46
N VAL A 111 1.33 9.80 -2.52
CA VAL A 111 0.82 8.43 -2.61
C VAL A 111 -0.70 8.40 -2.53
N TYR A 112 -1.32 9.23 -1.65
CA TYR A 112 -2.78 9.35 -1.59
C TYR A 112 -3.38 9.76 -2.94
N ASP A 113 -2.79 10.76 -3.61
CA ASP A 113 -3.25 11.21 -4.93
C ASP A 113 -3.07 10.10 -5.98
N ALA A 114 -1.93 9.40 -5.95
CA ALA A 114 -1.65 8.30 -6.87
C ALA A 114 -2.65 7.13 -6.72
N ILE A 115 -2.93 6.68 -5.49
CA ILE A 115 -3.89 5.60 -5.26
C ILE A 115 -5.32 6.01 -5.60
N THR A 116 -5.69 7.25 -5.35
CA THR A 116 -7.00 7.79 -5.73
C THR A 116 -7.16 7.79 -7.25
N TYR A 117 -6.13 8.26 -7.98
CA TYR A 117 -6.11 8.23 -9.43
C TYR A 117 -6.22 6.79 -9.98
N LEU A 118 -5.41 5.86 -9.47
CA LEU A 118 -5.41 4.46 -9.91
C LEU A 118 -6.70 3.71 -9.55
N SER A 119 -7.38 4.10 -8.49
CA SER A 119 -8.65 3.49 -8.05
C SER A 119 -9.86 4.05 -8.80
N GLY A 120 -9.72 5.16 -9.51
CA GLY A 120 -10.75 5.77 -10.32
C GLY A 120 -10.81 5.20 -11.75
N ASN A 121 -10.63 6.06 -12.72
CA ASN A 121 -10.56 5.68 -14.13
C ASN A 121 -9.22 6.14 -14.72
N PRO A 122 -8.12 5.44 -14.41
CA PRO A 122 -6.80 5.86 -14.84
C PRO A 122 -6.63 5.77 -16.36
N ASP A 123 -5.71 6.59 -16.90
CA ASP A 123 -5.27 6.44 -18.29
C ASP A 123 -4.86 4.98 -18.57
N PRO A 124 -5.24 4.39 -19.73
CA PRO A 124 -4.90 3.00 -20.08
C PRO A 124 -3.42 2.64 -19.93
N ARG A 125 -2.51 3.61 -20.03
CA ARG A 125 -1.07 3.42 -19.78
C ARG A 125 -0.76 2.92 -18.38
N PHE A 126 -1.61 3.23 -17.40
CA PHE A 126 -1.46 2.86 -16.00
C PHE A 126 -2.39 1.71 -15.57
N ALA A 127 -3.08 1.07 -16.52
CA ALA A 127 -4.00 -0.04 -16.23
C ALA A 127 -3.30 -1.17 -15.46
N LYS A 128 -2.06 -1.55 -15.84
CA LYS A 128 -1.30 -2.58 -15.12
C LYS A 128 -0.97 -2.16 -13.68
N ALA A 129 -0.62 -0.91 -13.45
CA ALA A 129 -0.36 -0.40 -12.09
C ALA A 129 -1.64 -0.44 -11.23
N ALA A 130 -2.79 -0.08 -11.81
CA ALA A 130 -4.08 -0.17 -11.14
C ALA A 130 -4.46 -1.61 -10.79
N VAL A 131 -4.27 -2.55 -11.72
CA VAL A 131 -4.52 -3.99 -11.48
C VAL A 131 -3.59 -4.52 -10.39
N LEU A 132 -2.29 -4.22 -10.45
CA LEU A 132 -1.33 -4.63 -9.42
C LEU A 132 -1.73 -4.11 -8.03
N LEU A 133 -2.11 -2.83 -7.94
CA LEU A 133 -2.54 -2.23 -6.68
C LEU A 133 -3.79 -2.91 -6.12
N ASN A 134 -4.78 -3.21 -6.97
CA ASN A 134 -5.99 -3.92 -6.57
C ASN A 134 -5.69 -5.36 -6.12
N ASN A 135 -4.83 -6.08 -6.83
CA ASN A 135 -4.42 -7.44 -6.47
C ASN A 135 -3.70 -7.47 -5.12
N LYS A 136 -2.75 -6.53 -4.91
CA LYS A 136 -2.07 -6.39 -3.62
C LYS A 136 -3.05 -6.05 -2.49
N ALA A 137 -4.02 -5.16 -2.74
CA ALA A 137 -5.04 -4.80 -1.75
C ALA A 137 -5.91 -5.99 -1.36
N LEU A 138 -6.32 -6.82 -2.33
CA LEU A 138 -7.11 -8.02 -2.07
C LEU A 138 -6.33 -9.05 -1.22
N VAL A 139 -5.07 -9.34 -1.57
CA VAL A 139 -4.20 -10.23 -0.79
C VAL A 139 -3.99 -9.67 0.62
N ALA A 140 -3.70 -8.37 0.75
CA ALA A 140 -3.52 -7.71 2.04
C ALA A 140 -4.78 -7.76 2.90
N GLN A 141 -5.96 -7.63 2.31
CA GLN A 141 -7.25 -7.73 2.98
C GLN A 141 -7.47 -9.13 3.58
N ILE A 142 -7.26 -10.18 2.77
CA ILE A 142 -7.43 -11.56 3.23
C ILE A 142 -6.40 -11.89 4.32
N TYR A 143 -5.14 -11.50 4.13
CA TYR A 143 -4.09 -11.68 5.13
C TYR A 143 -4.47 -11.04 6.47
N SER A 144 -4.91 -9.77 6.44
CA SER A 144 -5.25 -9.02 7.65
C SER A 144 -6.50 -9.54 8.39
N GLN A 145 -7.32 -10.38 7.75
CA GLN A 145 -8.40 -11.10 8.42
C GLN A 145 -7.91 -12.28 9.28
N SER A 146 -6.78 -12.88 8.87
CA SER A 146 -6.26 -14.12 9.46
C SER A 146 -5.10 -13.88 10.45
N TYR A 147 -4.36 -12.77 10.32
CA TYR A 147 -3.14 -12.50 11.07
C TYR A 147 -3.20 -11.16 11.79
N VAL A 148 -2.73 -11.16 13.03
CA VAL A 148 -2.84 -10.00 13.93
C VAL A 148 -1.76 -8.99 13.62
N GLU A 149 -0.50 -9.41 13.60
CA GLU A 149 0.67 -8.53 13.51
C GLU A 149 1.88 -9.29 12.94
N ALA A 150 2.79 -8.54 12.31
CA ALA A 150 4.10 -9.02 11.92
C ALA A 150 5.06 -7.82 11.76
N ASN A 151 6.37 -8.06 11.74
CA ASN A 151 7.32 -7.03 11.39
C ASN A 151 7.22 -6.63 9.90
N LEU A 152 7.78 -5.48 9.54
CA LEU A 152 7.65 -4.92 8.20
C LEU A 152 8.11 -5.91 7.10
N ASN A 153 9.22 -6.62 7.29
CA ASN A 153 9.73 -7.56 6.29
C ASN A 153 8.73 -8.69 5.99
N VAL A 154 8.06 -9.20 7.01
CA VAL A 154 7.01 -10.23 6.85
C VAL A 154 5.82 -9.63 6.08
N LEU A 155 5.36 -8.44 6.45
CA LEU A 155 4.24 -7.77 5.81
C LEU A 155 4.53 -7.41 4.34
N GLN A 156 5.78 -7.08 4.00
CA GLN A 156 6.24 -6.89 2.62
C GLN A 156 6.31 -8.22 1.86
N HIS A 157 6.78 -9.29 2.51
CA HIS A 157 6.88 -10.63 1.90
C HIS A 157 5.52 -11.16 1.46
N VAL A 158 4.46 -10.85 2.19
CA VAL A 158 3.07 -11.20 1.82
C VAL A 158 2.71 -10.72 0.43
N LEU A 159 3.25 -9.58 -0.02
CA LEU A 159 2.92 -8.96 -1.29
C LEU A 159 3.98 -9.16 -2.38
N ALA A 160 5.13 -9.74 -2.05
CA ALA A 160 6.31 -9.76 -2.93
C ALA A 160 6.08 -10.52 -4.25
N GLY A 161 5.25 -11.56 -4.25
CA GLY A 161 4.93 -12.36 -5.44
C GLY A 161 3.66 -11.94 -6.18
N VAL A 162 2.95 -10.92 -5.70
CA VAL A 162 1.72 -10.46 -6.35
C VAL A 162 2.05 -9.70 -7.62
N SER A 163 1.45 -10.09 -8.75
CA SER A 163 1.66 -9.47 -10.06
C SER A 163 0.39 -8.83 -10.63
N ALA A 164 0.56 -8.02 -11.67
CA ALA A 164 -0.54 -7.43 -12.45
C ALA A 164 -1.07 -8.38 -13.54
N ASP A 165 -0.32 -9.43 -13.86
CA ASP A 165 -0.67 -10.35 -14.95
C ASP A 165 -1.58 -11.49 -14.46
N ASP A 166 -1.68 -11.68 -13.14
CA ASP A 166 -2.60 -12.62 -12.54
C ASP A 166 -3.97 -11.95 -12.34
N ILE A 167 -5.03 -12.65 -12.72
CA ILE A 167 -6.40 -12.20 -12.42
C ILE A 167 -6.73 -12.73 -11.02
N PHE A 168 -6.70 -11.84 -10.05
CA PHE A 168 -7.04 -12.18 -8.67
C PHE A 168 -8.54 -12.01 -8.42
N ASP A 169 -9.19 -13.13 -8.17
CA ASP A 169 -10.40 -13.18 -7.36
C ASP A 169 -10.03 -13.61 -5.92
N GLN A 170 -11.01 -13.70 -5.05
CA GLN A 170 -10.79 -14.10 -3.67
C GLN A 170 -10.13 -15.48 -3.57
N ALA A 171 -10.57 -16.46 -4.35
CA ALA A 171 -10.05 -17.82 -4.33
C ALA A 171 -8.57 -17.87 -4.78
N ALA A 172 -8.20 -17.09 -5.81
CA ALA A 172 -6.81 -16.98 -6.26
C ALA A 172 -5.92 -16.33 -5.20
N ALA A 173 -6.40 -15.30 -4.50
CA ALA A 173 -5.65 -14.66 -3.42
C ALA A 173 -5.49 -15.57 -2.19
N GLU A 174 -6.50 -16.35 -1.83
CA GLU A 174 -6.42 -17.39 -0.79
C GLU A 174 -5.39 -18.46 -1.16
N ALA A 175 -5.44 -18.99 -2.39
CA ALA A 175 -4.48 -19.98 -2.89
C ALA A 175 -3.04 -19.43 -2.93
N TYR A 176 -2.86 -18.16 -3.29
CA TYR A 176 -1.56 -17.49 -3.23
C TYR A 176 -1.02 -17.46 -1.80
N LEU A 177 -1.85 -17.06 -0.81
CA LEU A 177 -1.46 -17.02 0.59
C LEU A 177 -1.14 -18.41 1.15
N GLU A 178 -1.90 -19.43 0.77
CA GLU A 178 -1.59 -20.83 1.10
C GLU A 178 -0.25 -21.27 0.50
N GLY A 179 0.04 -20.86 -0.73
CA GLY A 179 1.28 -21.18 -1.45
C GLY A 179 2.54 -20.57 -0.84
N ILE A 180 2.47 -19.35 -0.32
CA ILE A 180 3.60 -18.74 0.40
C ILE A 180 3.74 -19.28 1.83
N GLY A 181 2.71 -19.96 2.33
CA GLY A 181 2.66 -20.48 3.69
C GLY A 181 2.55 -19.39 4.77
N LYS A 182 2.53 -19.80 6.03
CA LYS A 182 2.53 -18.86 7.15
C LYS A 182 3.87 -18.12 7.20
N PRO A 183 3.89 -16.80 7.01
CA PRO A 183 5.14 -16.04 7.12
C PRO A 183 5.75 -16.19 8.51
N ALA A 184 7.07 -16.34 8.59
CA ALA A 184 7.77 -16.45 9.88
C ALA A 184 7.52 -15.19 10.72
N GLY A 185 7.05 -15.37 11.96
CA GLY A 185 6.69 -14.28 12.87
C GLY A 185 5.25 -13.76 12.74
N ALA A 186 4.44 -14.28 11.81
CA ALA A 186 3.03 -13.94 11.74
C ALA A 186 2.25 -14.61 12.90
N VAL A 187 1.40 -13.83 13.57
CA VAL A 187 0.54 -14.29 14.67
C VAL A 187 -0.88 -14.49 14.16
N GLU A 188 -1.40 -15.71 14.27
CA GLU A 188 -2.77 -16.03 13.87
C GLU A 188 -3.80 -15.55 14.90
N LEU A 189 -4.95 -15.10 14.39
CA LEU A 189 -6.05 -14.61 15.23
C LEU A 189 -6.63 -15.66 16.20
N THR A 190 -6.52 -16.95 15.84
CA THR A 190 -7.04 -18.05 16.65
C THR A 190 -6.20 -18.32 17.91
N GLN A 191 -4.96 -17.84 17.96
CA GLN A 191 -4.06 -18.00 19.11
C GLN A 191 -4.18 -16.86 20.14
N ALA A 192 -4.95 -15.83 19.85
CA ALA A 192 -5.16 -14.68 20.75
C ALA A 192 -6.37 -14.85 21.68
N LYS A 193 -6.87 -16.09 21.85
CA LYS A 193 -8.07 -16.39 22.67
C LYS A 193 -7.78 -17.14 23.98
N ASP A 194 -6.51 -17.25 24.39
CA ASP A 194 -6.13 -17.84 25.69
C ASP A 194 -5.62 -16.76 26.65
#